data_6b2320e7c568cf907562b59abac5e47f
#
_entry.id   6b2320e7c568cf907562b59abac5e47f
#
_cell.length_a   1.000
_cell.length_b   1.000
_cell.length_c   1.000
_cell.angle_alpha   90.00
_cell.angle_beta   90.00
_cell.angle_gamma   90.00
#
_symmetry.space_group_name_H-M   'P 1'
#
loop_
_entity.id
_entity.type
_entity.pdbx_description
1 polymer ?
#
loop_
_entity_poly.entity_id
_entity_poly.type
_entity_poly.pdbx_seq_one_letter_code
_entity_poly.pdbx_strand_id
1 'polypeptide(L)'
;GTNYTFVNGERVINPDNGRFVIDGTPQVIGDINPDWKAGINNTLSYKNLALSFLIDIQEGGNVFSLDTWYGFGTGVPANTAGLNGLGNPLRDPVADGGGILLEGVNPDGSQNTARADMSTYDNALGWRNSPNAFHTYDASYVKLREVTLSYTLPKTIIDRLPFTDISVSAIGRNLWIIDKHVPYSDPEAGLSSGNIQGYQSGAIPSTKDYGFNVRLQF
;
A
#
# COMPACT_ATOMS: atom_id res chain seq x y z
N GLY A 1 -16.21 11.33 -4.70
CA GLY A 1 -16.46 10.66 -3.42
C GLY A 1 -16.86 11.64 -2.34
N THR A 2 -17.17 11.13 -1.14
CA THR A 2 -17.42 11.95 0.06
C THR A 2 -16.09 12.34 0.71
N ASN A 3 -16.07 13.50 1.39
CA ASN A 3 -14.89 14.02 2.07
C ASN A 3 -15.18 14.30 3.55
N TYR A 4 -14.17 14.68 4.29
CA TYR A 4 -14.31 15.21 5.65
C TYR A 4 -14.94 16.60 5.60
N THR A 5 -15.69 16.94 6.64
CA THR A 5 -15.98 18.33 6.95
C THR A 5 -14.78 18.94 7.68
N PHE A 6 -14.44 20.20 7.39
CA PHE A 6 -13.29 20.89 7.96
C PHE A 6 -13.71 22.18 8.65
N VAL A 7 -13.05 22.48 9.77
CA VAL A 7 -13.07 23.79 10.46
C VAL A 7 -11.63 24.20 10.70
N ASN A 8 -11.26 25.38 10.23
CA ASN A 8 -9.88 25.93 10.31
C ASN A 8 -8.80 24.97 9.76
N GLY A 9 -9.15 24.14 8.77
CA GLY A 9 -8.23 23.17 8.16
C GLY A 9 -8.13 21.85 8.91
N GLU A 10 -8.81 21.69 10.04
CA GLU A 10 -8.87 20.43 10.79
C GLU A 10 -10.17 19.66 10.54
N ARG A 11 -10.10 18.33 10.60
CA ARG A 11 -11.26 17.44 10.41
C ARG A 11 -12.25 17.61 11.54
N VAL A 12 -13.52 17.70 11.21
CA VAL A 12 -14.57 17.82 12.22
C VAL A 12 -15.01 16.45 12.72
N ILE A 13 -15.08 16.35 14.03
CA ILE A 13 -15.59 15.18 14.79
C ILE A 13 -16.93 15.55 15.42
N ASN A 14 -17.90 14.66 15.32
CA ASN A 14 -19.16 14.79 16.03
C ASN A 14 -18.95 14.47 17.53
N PRO A 15 -19.16 15.43 18.45
CA PRO A 15 -18.91 15.24 19.87
C PRO A 15 -19.85 14.20 20.52
N ASP A 16 -21.01 13.90 19.91
CA ASP A 16 -21.98 12.95 20.49
C ASP A 16 -21.54 11.50 20.31
N ASN A 17 -20.74 11.19 19.28
CA ASN A 17 -20.36 9.80 18.94
C ASN A 17 -18.89 9.60 18.57
N GLY A 18 -18.07 10.66 18.58
CA GLY A 18 -16.65 10.61 18.27
C GLY A 18 -16.29 10.30 16.81
N ARG A 19 -17.27 10.26 15.88
CA ARG A 19 -17.06 9.91 14.48
C ARG A 19 -16.76 11.15 13.63
N PHE A 20 -16.13 10.95 12.47
CA PHE A 20 -15.97 12.03 11.49
C PHE A 20 -17.32 12.59 11.03
N VAL A 21 -17.41 13.91 10.92
CA VAL A 21 -18.51 14.55 10.21
C VAL A 21 -18.21 14.52 8.72
N ILE A 22 -19.05 13.80 7.99
CA ILE A 22 -18.87 13.57 6.56
C ILE A 22 -19.55 14.66 5.75
N ASP A 23 -18.80 15.31 4.84
CA ASP A 23 -19.41 16.09 3.75
C ASP A 23 -19.91 15.12 2.68
N GLY A 24 -21.23 14.97 2.62
CA GLY A 24 -21.91 14.10 1.67
C GLY A 24 -21.95 14.64 0.24
N THR A 25 -21.50 15.88 0.00
CA THR A 25 -21.44 16.45 -1.34
C THR A 25 -20.36 15.74 -2.16
N PRO A 26 -20.70 15.17 -3.34
CA PRO A 26 -19.70 14.52 -4.19
C PRO A 26 -18.59 15.48 -4.61
N GLN A 27 -17.36 15.12 -4.30
CA GLN A 27 -16.16 15.91 -4.59
C GLN A 27 -15.11 15.06 -5.30
N VAL A 28 -14.15 15.72 -5.94
CA VAL A 28 -12.89 15.09 -6.36
C VAL A 28 -12.05 14.90 -5.11
N ILE A 29 -11.77 13.63 -4.76
CA ILE A 29 -10.99 13.26 -3.56
C ILE A 29 -9.61 12.71 -3.90
N GLY A 30 -9.27 12.63 -5.18
CA GLY A 30 -7.94 12.19 -5.66
C GLY A 30 -7.89 12.13 -7.17
N ASP A 31 -6.68 11.98 -7.71
CA ASP A 31 -6.38 11.71 -9.11
C ASP A 31 -5.75 10.31 -9.20
N ILE A 32 -6.22 9.49 -10.11
CA ILE A 32 -5.70 8.13 -10.33
C ILE A 32 -4.38 8.11 -11.12
N ASN A 33 -4.04 9.22 -11.78
CA ASN A 33 -2.83 9.29 -12.58
C ASN A 33 -1.63 9.65 -11.70
N PRO A 34 -0.52 8.92 -11.82
CA PRO A 34 0.72 9.31 -11.15
C PRO A 34 1.29 10.58 -11.79
N ASP A 35 1.99 11.38 -10.99
CA ASP A 35 2.70 12.56 -11.47
C ASP A 35 3.86 12.18 -12.39
N TRP A 36 4.59 11.13 -12.00
CA TRP A 36 5.65 10.54 -12.83
C TRP A 36 5.97 9.08 -12.46
N LYS A 37 6.63 8.40 -13.38
CA LYS A 37 7.21 7.06 -13.18
C LYS A 37 8.65 7.04 -13.63
N ALA A 38 9.50 6.30 -12.92
CA ALA A 38 10.90 6.12 -13.26
C ALA A 38 11.38 4.69 -13.01
N GLY A 39 12.33 4.24 -13.85
CA GLY A 39 13.03 2.97 -13.66
C GLY A 39 14.53 3.21 -13.60
N ILE A 40 15.19 2.72 -12.55
CA ILE A 40 16.64 2.75 -12.40
C ILE A 40 17.16 1.34 -12.65
N ASN A 41 17.77 1.14 -13.79
CA ASN A 41 18.47 -0.10 -14.11
C ASN A 41 19.98 0.10 -14.01
N ASN A 42 20.64 -0.75 -13.23
CA ASN A 42 22.08 -0.71 -13.06
C ASN A 42 22.70 -2.10 -13.21
N THR A 43 23.90 -2.17 -13.81
CA THR A 43 24.65 -3.41 -13.96
C THR A 43 26.09 -3.18 -13.51
N LEU A 44 26.53 -3.98 -12.56
CA LEU A 44 27.87 -4.01 -12.02
C LEU A 44 28.57 -5.29 -12.48
N SER A 45 29.72 -5.16 -13.11
CA SER A 45 30.48 -6.31 -13.59
C SER A 45 31.87 -6.37 -12.95
N TYR A 46 32.23 -7.56 -12.49
CA TYR A 46 33.55 -7.84 -11.98
C TYR A 46 34.04 -9.20 -12.47
N LYS A 47 35.06 -9.21 -13.32
CA LYS A 47 35.57 -10.43 -13.97
C LYS A 47 34.42 -11.18 -14.71
N ASN A 48 34.13 -12.38 -14.27
CA ASN A 48 33.11 -13.26 -14.83
C ASN A 48 31.72 -13.11 -14.18
N LEU A 49 31.59 -12.25 -13.18
CA LEU A 49 30.34 -11.97 -12.47
C LEU A 49 29.72 -10.67 -12.97
N ALA A 50 28.41 -10.67 -13.14
CA ALA A 50 27.61 -9.47 -13.38
C ALA A 50 26.37 -9.49 -12.46
N LEU A 51 26.16 -8.40 -11.74
CA LEU A 51 24.97 -8.14 -10.95
C LEU A 51 24.17 -7.04 -11.61
N SER A 52 22.93 -7.32 -11.96
CA SER A 52 21.98 -6.33 -12.49
C SER A 52 20.80 -6.20 -11.54
N PHE A 53 20.29 -4.99 -11.38
CA PHE A 53 19.04 -4.75 -10.63
C PHE A 53 18.22 -3.64 -11.26
N LEU A 54 16.91 -3.74 -11.10
CA LEU A 54 15.92 -2.76 -11.52
C LEU A 54 15.12 -2.27 -10.31
N ILE A 55 15.20 -0.98 -10.04
CA ILE A 55 14.31 -0.27 -9.10
C ILE A 55 13.25 0.46 -9.92
N ASP A 56 12.00 0.27 -9.55
CA ASP A 56 10.84 0.91 -10.16
C ASP A 56 10.19 1.84 -9.15
N ILE A 57 9.89 3.06 -9.60
CA ILE A 57 9.38 4.16 -8.78
C ILE A 57 8.15 4.73 -9.45
N GLN A 58 7.11 4.90 -8.68
CA GLN A 58 5.94 5.70 -9.04
C GLN A 58 5.74 6.76 -7.97
N GLU A 59 5.48 7.98 -8.40
CA GLU A 59 5.18 9.11 -7.52
C GLU A 59 3.83 9.69 -7.88
N GLY A 60 3.03 9.97 -6.86
CA GLY A 60 1.68 10.51 -7.02
C GLY A 60 0.65 9.49 -7.47
N GLY A 61 -0.52 10.02 -7.78
CA GLY A 61 -1.72 9.23 -8.00
C GLY A 61 -2.41 8.83 -6.71
N ASN A 62 -3.68 8.48 -6.82
CA ASN A 62 -4.46 7.99 -5.69
C ASN A 62 -5.16 6.69 -6.03
N VAL A 63 -5.36 5.86 -5.03
CA VAL A 63 -6.12 4.63 -5.12
C VAL A 63 -7.15 4.56 -3.99
N PHE A 64 -8.39 4.27 -4.35
CA PHE A 64 -9.45 3.98 -3.39
C PHE A 64 -9.42 2.50 -3.02
N SER A 65 -9.21 2.19 -1.74
CA SER A 65 -9.13 0.82 -1.26
C SER A 65 -10.48 0.34 -0.73
N LEU A 66 -11.15 -0.50 -1.50
CA LEU A 66 -12.33 -1.24 -1.05
C LEU A 66 -11.96 -2.24 0.06
N ASP A 67 -10.73 -2.77 0.07
CA ASP A 67 -10.27 -3.68 1.12
C ASP A 67 -10.24 -2.99 2.48
N THR A 68 -9.77 -1.74 2.54
CA THR A 68 -9.84 -0.97 3.80
C THR A 68 -11.25 -0.53 4.10
N TRP A 69 -12.03 -0.16 3.10
CA TRP A 69 -13.42 0.29 3.26
C TRP A 69 -14.30 -0.80 3.91
N TYR A 70 -14.24 -2.03 3.43
CA TYR A 70 -14.90 -3.16 4.05
C TYR A 70 -14.14 -3.72 5.25
N GLY A 71 -12.82 -3.81 5.15
CA GLY A 71 -11.96 -4.43 6.15
C GLY A 71 -12.04 -3.74 7.51
N PHE A 72 -12.05 -2.41 7.53
CA PHE A 72 -12.24 -1.67 8.79
C PHE A 72 -13.61 -1.97 9.42
N GLY A 73 -14.67 -2.01 8.63
CA GLY A 73 -16.00 -2.37 9.10
C GLY A 73 -16.09 -3.78 9.67
N THR A 74 -15.36 -4.73 9.09
CA THR A 74 -15.31 -6.13 9.55
C THR A 74 -14.25 -6.42 10.60
N GLY A 75 -13.39 -5.42 10.91
CA GLY A 75 -12.36 -5.55 11.93
C GLY A 75 -11.16 -6.41 11.53
N VAL A 76 -10.94 -6.65 10.24
CA VAL A 76 -9.81 -7.44 9.72
C VAL A 76 -8.45 -6.73 9.89
N PRO A 77 -8.31 -5.41 9.63
CA PRO A 77 -7.05 -4.72 9.81
C PRO A 77 -6.58 -4.68 11.27
N ALA A 78 -5.29 -4.90 11.48
CA ALA A 78 -4.69 -4.99 12.82
C ALA A 78 -4.93 -3.74 13.69
N ASN A 79 -5.02 -2.55 13.08
CA ASN A 79 -5.29 -1.29 13.77
C ASN A 79 -6.74 -1.12 14.25
N THR A 80 -7.63 -2.08 13.96
CA THR A 80 -8.99 -2.15 14.57
C THR A 80 -8.98 -2.93 15.88
N ALA A 81 -7.83 -3.44 16.30
CA ALA A 81 -7.63 -4.19 17.55
C ALA A 81 -6.47 -3.56 18.33
N GLY A 82 -6.21 -4.08 19.51
CA GLY A 82 -5.17 -3.56 20.40
C GLY A 82 -5.73 -2.67 21.48
N LEU A 83 -4.87 -1.86 22.10
CA LEU A 83 -5.24 -0.98 23.21
C LEU A 83 -5.38 0.46 22.73
N ASN A 84 -6.31 1.18 23.33
CA ASN A 84 -6.47 2.63 23.14
C ASN A 84 -5.50 3.42 24.05
N GLY A 85 -5.53 4.75 23.94
CA GLY A 85 -4.69 5.63 24.78
C GLY A 85 -4.97 5.59 26.29
N LEU A 86 -6.03 4.90 26.73
CA LEU A 86 -6.33 4.65 28.15
C LEU A 86 -5.80 3.28 28.62
N GLY A 87 -5.26 2.46 27.71
CA GLY A 87 -4.81 1.11 28.00
C GLY A 87 -5.92 0.05 27.95
N ASN A 88 -7.12 0.41 27.47
CA ASN A 88 -8.25 -0.51 27.33
C ASN A 88 -8.32 -1.06 25.88
N PRO A 89 -8.88 -2.27 25.67
CA PRO A 89 -9.10 -2.80 24.34
C PRO A 89 -9.95 -1.84 23.49
N LEU A 90 -9.51 -1.60 22.24
CA LEU A 90 -10.24 -0.73 21.31
C LEU A 90 -11.68 -1.18 21.07
N ARG A 91 -11.91 -2.51 21.11
CA ARG A 91 -13.21 -3.13 20.81
C ARG A 91 -14.13 -3.25 22.02
N ASP A 92 -13.70 -2.84 23.19
CA ASP A 92 -14.63 -2.71 24.31
C ASP A 92 -15.63 -1.57 24.03
N PRO A 93 -16.84 -1.64 24.58
CA PRO A 93 -17.80 -0.55 24.50
C PRO A 93 -17.20 0.76 25.02
N VAL A 94 -17.58 1.88 24.43
CA VAL A 94 -17.10 3.20 24.88
C VAL A 94 -17.44 3.45 26.35
N ALA A 95 -18.60 2.95 26.80
CA ALA A 95 -19.02 3.04 28.20
C ALA A 95 -18.07 2.33 29.18
N ASP A 96 -17.36 1.33 28.71
CA ASP A 96 -16.37 0.54 29.46
C ASP A 96 -14.94 1.06 29.26
N GLY A 97 -14.79 2.23 28.65
CA GLY A 97 -13.50 2.87 28.37
C GLY A 97 -12.82 2.41 27.07
N GLY A 98 -13.51 1.63 26.23
CA GLY A 98 -13.05 1.23 24.90
C GLY A 98 -13.14 2.36 23.87
N GLY A 99 -13.20 2.00 22.61
CA GLY A 99 -13.30 2.91 21.48
C GLY A 99 -12.00 3.65 21.12
N ILE A 100 -12.02 4.33 19.98
CA ILE A 100 -10.90 5.08 19.43
C ILE A 100 -11.12 6.60 19.58
N LEU A 101 -10.07 7.34 19.89
CA LEU A 101 -10.09 8.79 19.81
C LEU A 101 -9.58 9.20 18.43
N LEU A 102 -10.46 9.71 17.58
CA LEU A 102 -10.10 10.20 16.26
C LEU A 102 -9.53 11.62 16.35
N GLU A 103 -8.48 11.88 15.56
CA GLU A 103 -7.86 13.20 15.47
C GLU A 103 -8.77 14.19 14.73
N GLY A 104 -8.97 15.35 15.32
CA GLY A 104 -9.79 16.41 14.78
C GLY A 104 -10.38 17.30 15.86
N VAL A 105 -11.26 18.20 15.44
CA VAL A 105 -11.90 19.20 16.29
C VAL A 105 -13.41 19.03 16.31
N ASN A 106 -14.04 19.53 17.35
CA ASN A 106 -15.49 19.68 17.41
C ASN A 106 -15.97 20.77 16.42
N PRO A 107 -17.26 20.85 16.10
CA PRO A 107 -17.79 21.90 15.21
C PRO A 107 -17.49 23.34 15.63
N ASP A 108 -17.26 23.58 16.92
CA ASP A 108 -16.89 24.87 17.48
C ASP A 108 -15.37 25.19 17.41
N GLY A 109 -14.57 24.26 16.89
CA GLY A 109 -13.10 24.35 16.79
C GLY A 109 -12.36 23.90 18.05
N SER A 110 -13.04 23.47 19.12
CA SER A 110 -12.39 22.88 20.29
C SER A 110 -11.88 21.48 20.00
N GLN A 111 -10.84 21.02 20.71
CA GLN A 111 -10.26 19.70 20.51
C GLN A 111 -11.26 18.58 20.82
N ASN A 112 -11.29 17.56 19.94
CA ASN A 112 -12.10 16.37 20.19
C ASN A 112 -11.62 15.58 21.40
N THR A 113 -12.54 15.23 22.28
CA THR A 113 -12.33 14.35 23.43
C THR A 113 -13.25 13.13 23.40
N ALA A 114 -14.20 13.09 22.46
CA ALA A 114 -15.15 12.00 22.33
C ALA A 114 -14.50 10.78 21.65
N ARG A 115 -14.73 9.59 22.19
CA ARG A 115 -14.29 8.33 21.60
C ARG A 115 -15.37 7.75 20.72
N ALA A 116 -14.97 7.23 19.58
CA ALA A 116 -15.84 6.54 18.65
C ALA A 116 -15.87 5.04 18.92
N ASP A 117 -17.03 4.42 18.80
CA ASP A 117 -17.24 3.00 19.02
C ASP A 117 -16.52 2.15 17.96
N MET A 118 -15.79 1.14 18.43
CA MET A 118 -15.09 0.13 17.63
C MET A 118 -15.59 -1.30 17.95
N SER A 119 -16.60 -1.45 18.80
CA SER A 119 -17.04 -2.75 19.33
C SER A 119 -17.86 -3.58 18.34
N THR A 120 -18.41 -2.97 17.30
CA THR A 120 -19.29 -3.62 16.34
C THR A 120 -18.75 -3.54 14.89
N TYR A 121 -19.38 -4.29 13.96
CA TYR A 121 -19.11 -4.15 12.53
C TYR A 121 -19.50 -2.77 11.97
N ASP A 122 -20.37 -2.03 12.64
CA ASP A 122 -20.72 -0.63 12.32
C ASP A 122 -19.81 0.36 13.07
N ASN A 123 -18.54 0.04 13.18
CA ASN A 123 -17.57 0.85 13.89
C ASN A 123 -17.24 2.16 13.18
N ALA A 124 -16.52 3.04 13.88
CA ALA A 124 -16.22 4.39 13.43
C ALA A 124 -15.41 4.49 12.13
N LEU A 125 -14.64 3.45 11.77
CA LEU A 125 -13.77 3.42 10.60
C LEU A 125 -14.37 2.65 9.43
N GLY A 126 -15.52 1.99 9.62
CA GLY A 126 -16.20 1.22 8.59
C GLY A 126 -16.89 2.10 7.54
N TRP A 127 -17.26 1.49 6.44
CA TRP A 127 -17.77 2.11 5.20
C TRP A 127 -18.73 3.29 5.37
N ARG A 128 -19.75 3.22 6.24
CA ARG A 128 -20.74 4.28 6.41
C ARG A 128 -20.27 5.43 7.31
N ASN A 129 -19.29 5.17 8.16
CA ASN A 129 -18.94 6.00 9.29
C ASN A 129 -17.66 6.79 9.03
N SER A 130 -17.02 6.54 7.89
CA SER A 130 -15.87 7.29 7.41
C SER A 130 -16.11 7.78 5.97
N PRO A 131 -15.58 8.97 5.61
CA PRO A 131 -15.70 9.47 4.25
C PRO A 131 -14.87 8.62 3.28
N ASN A 132 -15.21 8.66 1.98
CA ASN A 132 -14.41 7.97 0.96
C ASN A 132 -12.95 8.42 0.96
N ALA A 133 -12.68 9.68 1.28
CA ALA A 133 -11.34 10.23 1.41
C ALA A 133 -10.48 9.48 2.45
N PHE A 134 -11.08 8.89 3.51
CA PHE A 134 -10.37 8.07 4.50
C PHE A 134 -9.77 6.80 3.90
N HIS A 135 -10.37 6.26 2.84
CA HIS A 135 -9.95 5.05 2.15
C HIS A 135 -9.24 5.32 0.82
N THR A 136 -8.95 6.60 0.56
CA THR A 136 -8.20 7.04 -0.61
C THR A 136 -6.75 7.29 -0.19
N TYR A 137 -5.83 6.53 -0.74
CA TYR A 137 -4.43 6.53 -0.38
C TYR A 137 -3.58 7.03 -1.54
N ASP A 138 -2.44 7.60 -1.21
CA ASP A 138 -1.36 7.86 -2.16
C ASP A 138 -0.88 6.53 -2.76
N ALA A 139 -0.80 6.47 -4.09
CA ALA A 139 -0.40 5.28 -4.85
C ALA A 139 1.11 5.24 -5.12
N SER A 140 1.89 6.14 -4.53
CA SER A 140 3.34 6.16 -4.66
C SER A 140 3.98 4.89 -4.12
N TYR A 141 5.05 4.43 -4.78
CA TYR A 141 5.83 3.28 -4.33
C TYR A 141 7.25 3.30 -4.87
N VAL A 142 8.12 2.56 -4.18
CA VAL A 142 9.46 2.17 -4.64
C VAL A 142 9.59 0.67 -4.51
N LYS A 143 9.92 -0.02 -5.62
CA LYS A 143 10.01 -1.49 -5.68
C LYS A 143 11.33 -1.96 -6.29
N LEU A 144 11.93 -2.99 -5.67
CA LEU A 144 12.99 -3.77 -6.28
C LEU A 144 12.35 -4.83 -7.20
N ARG A 145 12.26 -4.50 -8.49
CA ARG A 145 11.57 -5.31 -9.49
C ARG A 145 12.30 -6.56 -9.88
N GLU A 146 13.58 -6.43 -10.14
CA GLU A 146 14.39 -7.55 -10.59
C GLU A 146 15.81 -7.43 -10.05
N VAL A 147 16.39 -8.58 -9.71
CA VAL A 147 17.82 -8.76 -9.47
C VAL A 147 18.26 -9.97 -10.26
N THR A 148 19.32 -9.80 -11.03
CA THR A 148 19.94 -10.89 -11.81
C THR A 148 21.41 -10.98 -11.44
N LEU A 149 21.84 -12.14 -10.98
CA LEU A 149 23.26 -12.47 -10.80
C LEU A 149 23.68 -13.45 -11.87
N SER A 150 24.60 -13.04 -12.72
CA SER A 150 25.10 -13.85 -13.85
C SER A 150 26.57 -14.21 -13.64
N TYR A 151 26.93 -15.42 -14.01
CA TYR A 151 28.31 -15.89 -14.05
C TYR A 151 28.60 -16.49 -15.41
N THR A 152 29.61 -15.94 -16.11
CA THR A 152 30.11 -16.47 -17.38
C THR A 152 31.29 -17.39 -17.10
N LEU A 153 31.28 -18.61 -17.63
CA LEU A 153 32.36 -19.55 -17.44
C LEU A 153 33.66 -19.03 -18.07
N PRO A 154 34.79 -19.17 -17.40
CA PRO A 154 36.07 -18.76 -17.97
C PRO A 154 36.45 -19.64 -19.19
N LYS A 155 37.14 -19.07 -20.17
CA LYS A 155 37.53 -19.75 -21.37
C LYS A 155 38.34 -21.04 -21.16
N THR A 156 39.14 -21.08 -20.10
CA THR A 156 39.90 -22.29 -19.71
C THR A 156 39.02 -23.53 -19.47
N ILE A 157 37.73 -23.32 -19.13
CA ILE A 157 36.75 -24.41 -18.98
C ILE A 157 36.01 -24.62 -20.31
N ILE A 158 35.62 -23.56 -21.00
CA ILE A 158 34.83 -23.60 -22.25
C ILE A 158 35.63 -24.23 -23.40
N ASP A 159 36.93 -23.95 -23.52
CA ASP A 159 37.79 -24.46 -24.61
C ASP A 159 37.85 -26.01 -24.70
N ARG A 160 37.33 -26.71 -23.67
CA ARG A 160 37.20 -28.17 -23.65
C ARG A 160 35.84 -28.69 -24.07
N LEU A 161 34.92 -27.77 -24.38
CA LEU A 161 33.51 -28.05 -24.68
C LEU A 161 33.19 -27.54 -26.11
N PRO A 162 32.11 -28.04 -26.74
CA PRO A 162 31.70 -27.60 -28.06
C PRO A 162 30.92 -26.25 -28.01
N PHE A 163 31.27 -25.37 -27.10
CA PHE A 163 30.61 -24.08 -26.92
C PHE A 163 31.61 -22.93 -27.01
N THR A 164 31.16 -21.80 -27.53
CA THR A 164 31.92 -20.55 -27.57
C THR A 164 31.74 -19.68 -26.34
N ASP A 165 30.57 -19.80 -25.69
CA ASP A 165 30.27 -19.14 -24.41
C ASP A 165 29.22 -19.93 -23.59
N ILE A 166 29.38 -19.91 -22.28
CA ILE A 166 28.40 -20.49 -21.34
C ILE A 166 28.21 -19.49 -20.20
N SER A 167 26.97 -19.09 -19.98
CA SER A 167 26.63 -18.28 -18.77
C SER A 167 25.43 -18.86 -18.02
N VAL A 168 25.49 -18.73 -16.70
CA VAL A 168 24.42 -19.13 -15.79
C VAL A 168 23.97 -17.90 -15.01
N SER A 169 22.66 -17.71 -14.90
CA SER A 169 22.10 -16.59 -14.18
C SER A 169 21.04 -17.06 -13.19
N ALA A 170 21.06 -16.49 -11.98
CA ALA A 170 19.97 -16.55 -11.03
C ALA A 170 19.17 -15.23 -11.12
N ILE A 171 17.85 -15.34 -11.18
CA ILE A 171 16.94 -14.21 -11.38
C ILE A 171 15.92 -14.21 -10.26
N GLY A 172 15.74 -13.06 -9.64
CA GLY A 172 14.65 -12.84 -8.69
C GLY A 172 13.80 -11.65 -9.13
N ARG A 173 12.48 -11.80 -9.10
CA ARG A 173 11.53 -10.74 -9.49
C ARG A 173 10.58 -10.39 -8.36
N ASN A 174 10.11 -9.13 -8.35
CA ASN A 174 9.22 -8.57 -7.31
C ASN A 174 9.73 -8.84 -5.89
N LEU A 175 11.03 -8.67 -5.67
CA LEU A 175 11.70 -9.14 -4.46
C LEU A 175 11.34 -8.32 -3.23
N TRP A 176 11.11 -7.02 -3.39
CA TRP A 176 10.90 -6.14 -2.26
C TRP A 176 10.11 -4.88 -2.66
N ILE A 177 9.09 -4.58 -1.87
CA ILE A 177 8.45 -3.26 -1.84
C ILE A 177 9.24 -2.46 -0.81
N ILE A 178 10.09 -1.54 -1.28
CA ILE A 178 10.97 -0.74 -0.44
C ILE A 178 10.16 0.30 0.32
N ASP A 179 9.24 0.95 -0.40
CA ASP A 179 8.32 1.94 0.15
C ASP A 179 6.95 1.84 -0.51
N LYS A 180 5.89 2.15 0.26
CA LYS A 180 4.50 2.25 -0.21
C LYS A 180 3.63 2.98 0.81
N HIS A 181 2.58 3.65 0.34
CA HIS A 181 1.61 4.34 1.17
C HIS A 181 0.27 3.61 1.29
N VAL A 182 -0.06 2.73 0.36
CA VAL A 182 -1.28 1.91 0.43
C VAL A 182 -1.12 0.84 1.53
N PRO A 183 -1.95 0.85 2.58
CA PRO A 183 -1.86 -0.16 3.63
C PRO A 183 -2.37 -1.53 3.13
N TYR A 184 -1.83 -2.60 3.68
CA TYR A 184 -2.27 -4.01 3.55
C TYR A 184 -2.26 -4.62 2.14
N SER A 185 -2.12 -3.84 1.08
CA SER A 185 -2.12 -4.33 -0.30
C SER A 185 -0.90 -3.87 -1.09
N ASP A 186 -0.71 -4.45 -2.27
CA ASP A 186 0.25 -3.96 -3.25
C ASP A 186 -0.34 -2.69 -3.91
N PRO A 187 0.39 -1.57 -4.00
CA PRO A 187 -0.11 -0.33 -4.62
C PRO A 187 -0.47 -0.49 -6.11
N GLU A 188 0.00 -1.53 -6.77
CA GLU A 188 -0.35 -1.85 -8.17
C GLU A 188 -1.53 -2.82 -8.31
N ALA A 189 -2.09 -3.28 -7.21
CA ALA A 189 -3.21 -4.23 -7.18
C ALA A 189 -4.54 -3.55 -7.55
N GLY A 190 -4.61 -2.90 -8.71
CA GLY A 190 -5.84 -2.30 -9.25
C GLY A 190 -6.82 -3.34 -9.78
N LEU A 191 -8.13 -3.02 -9.75
CA LEU A 191 -9.19 -3.92 -10.23
C LEU A 191 -9.19 -4.06 -11.75
N SER A 192 -8.91 -3.00 -12.50
CA SER A 192 -9.04 -3.00 -13.96
C SER A 192 -8.39 -1.76 -14.58
N SER A 193 -8.18 -1.84 -15.88
CA SER A 193 -7.83 -0.69 -16.73
C SER A 193 -9.05 0.05 -17.30
N GLY A 194 -10.26 -0.33 -16.94
CA GLY A 194 -11.52 0.29 -17.40
C GLY A 194 -12.02 1.42 -16.48
N ASN A 195 -13.34 1.60 -16.45
CA ASN A 195 -13.99 2.65 -15.65
C ASN A 195 -13.84 2.51 -14.13
N ILE A 196 -13.32 1.39 -13.64
CA ILE A 196 -12.99 1.14 -12.23
C ILE A 196 -11.49 1.26 -11.95
N GLN A 197 -10.73 1.88 -12.84
CA GLN A 197 -9.35 2.25 -12.61
C GLN A 197 -9.23 3.13 -11.37
N GLY A 198 -8.16 2.94 -10.58
CA GLY A 198 -8.00 3.64 -9.31
C GLY A 198 -8.72 2.99 -8.11
N TYR A 199 -9.38 1.84 -8.32
CA TYR A 199 -9.94 1.03 -7.23
C TYR A 199 -9.08 -0.20 -6.98
N GLN A 200 -8.86 -0.51 -5.69
CA GLN A 200 -8.22 -1.73 -5.23
C GLN A 200 -9.23 -2.54 -4.42
N SER A 201 -9.40 -3.82 -4.73
CA SER A 201 -10.26 -4.73 -3.96
C SER A 201 -9.89 -6.18 -4.22
N GLY A 202 -9.65 -6.94 -3.15
CA GLY A 202 -9.48 -8.39 -3.17
C GLY A 202 -8.41 -8.90 -4.14
N ALA A 203 -7.49 -8.04 -4.56
CA ALA A 203 -6.46 -8.42 -5.51
C ALA A 203 -5.50 -9.42 -4.87
N ILE A 204 -5.16 -10.46 -5.64
CA ILE A 204 -4.14 -11.41 -5.22
C ILE A 204 -2.81 -10.66 -5.08
N PRO A 205 -2.10 -10.82 -3.94
CA PRO A 205 -0.79 -10.20 -3.77
C PRO A 205 0.17 -10.58 -4.89
N SER A 206 1.04 -9.64 -5.29
CA SER A 206 2.09 -9.93 -6.24
C SER A 206 3.02 -11.03 -5.71
N THR A 207 3.39 -11.97 -6.58
CA THR A 207 4.30 -13.07 -6.24
C THR A 207 5.75 -12.64 -6.35
N LYS A 208 6.61 -13.23 -5.51
CA LYS A 208 8.07 -13.21 -5.71
C LYS A 208 8.44 -14.40 -6.56
N ASP A 209 9.13 -14.15 -7.66
CA ASP A 209 9.53 -15.20 -8.58
C ASP A 209 11.05 -15.40 -8.55
N TYR A 210 11.47 -16.66 -8.54
CA TYR A 210 12.88 -17.04 -8.60
C TYR A 210 13.09 -17.99 -9.80
N GLY A 211 14.11 -17.71 -10.59
CA GLY A 211 14.41 -18.47 -11.78
C GLY A 211 15.89 -18.63 -12.02
N PHE A 212 16.22 -19.59 -12.89
CA PHE A 212 17.56 -19.78 -13.41
C PHE A 212 17.52 -19.73 -14.93
N ASN A 213 18.56 -19.16 -15.50
CA ASN A 213 18.78 -19.17 -16.94
C ASN A 213 20.17 -19.74 -17.23
N VAL A 214 20.26 -20.63 -18.21
CA VAL A 214 21.52 -21.15 -18.76
C VAL A 214 21.55 -20.78 -20.22
N ARG A 215 22.54 -20.00 -20.61
CA ARG A 215 22.81 -19.63 -22.01
C ARG A 215 24.00 -20.41 -22.52
N LEU A 216 23.81 -21.14 -23.62
CA LEU A 216 24.84 -21.87 -24.35
C LEU A 216 24.97 -21.25 -25.72
N GLN A 217 26.19 -20.89 -26.10
CA GLN A 217 26.49 -20.36 -27.43
C GLN A 217 27.45 -21.33 -28.13
N PHE A 218 27.09 -21.74 -29.34
CA PHE A 218 27.84 -22.66 -30.19
C PHE A 218 28.73 -21.91 -31.18
#